data_4aed5e99bbed5d2e390c25056241f41c
#
_entry.id   4aed5e99bbed5d2e390c25056241f41c
#
_cell.length_a   1.000
_cell.length_b   1.000
_cell.length_c   1.000
_cell.angle_alpha   90.00
_cell.angle_beta   90.00
_cell.angle_gamma   90.00
#
_symmetry.space_group_name_H-M   'P 1'
#
loop_
_entity.id
_entity.type
_entity.pdbx_description
1 polymer ?
#
loop_
_entity_poly.entity_id
_entity_poly.type
_entity_poly.pdbx_seq_one_letter_code
_entity_poly.pdbx_strand_id
1 'polypeptide(L)'
;MTVLSLSQECLFDKRNQRSVLHVIFEGSMRVGFCNTCCKRWFFAFDGTECQNSNIEARLRGSKSFSGMEYRHVRLEGYCAHSAGQVSVELWVEDCTGHRRASAIPFTLVNVNPRITVEEMTITEI
;
A
#
# COMPACT_ATOMS: atom_id res chain seq x y z
N MET A 1 9.27 13.35 12.07
CA MET A 1 7.92 12.79 12.26
C MET A 1 7.37 12.27 10.93
N THR A 2 6.89 11.06 10.92
CA THR A 2 6.31 10.44 9.74
C THR A 2 4.86 10.85 9.59
N VAL A 3 4.46 11.20 8.37
CA VAL A 3 3.05 11.44 8.07
C VAL A 3 2.44 10.14 7.56
N LEU A 4 1.40 9.69 8.22
CA LEU A 4 0.71 8.46 7.89
C LEU A 4 -0.69 8.81 7.41
N SER A 5 -1.07 8.31 6.25
CA SER A 5 -2.39 8.56 5.67
C SER A 5 -2.99 7.29 5.12
N LEU A 6 -4.27 7.10 5.40
CA LEU A 6 -5.04 6.01 4.80
C LEU A 6 -5.40 6.40 3.38
N SER A 7 -4.98 5.61 2.42
CA SER A 7 -5.25 5.86 1.01
C SER A 7 -6.53 5.16 0.55
N GLN A 8 -6.71 3.90 0.91
CA GLN A 8 -7.90 3.13 0.58
C GLN A 8 -8.13 2.06 1.64
N GLU A 9 -9.37 1.59 1.77
CA GLU A 9 -9.66 0.46 2.64
C GLU A 9 -10.78 -0.38 2.05
N CYS A 10 -10.76 -1.67 2.39
CA CYS A 10 -11.74 -2.64 1.95
C CYS A 10 -12.07 -3.55 3.13
N LEU A 11 -13.35 -3.67 3.46
CA LEU A 11 -13.79 -4.60 4.50
C LEU A 11 -14.04 -5.95 3.85
N PHE A 12 -13.47 -7.00 4.43
CA PHE A 12 -13.53 -8.34 3.89
C PHE A 12 -13.88 -9.34 4.98
N ASP A 13 -14.81 -10.25 4.70
CA ASP A 13 -15.17 -11.32 5.61
C ASP A 13 -14.38 -12.56 5.26
N LYS A 14 -13.38 -12.85 6.09
CA LYS A 14 -12.57 -14.05 5.93
C LYS A 14 -13.29 -15.23 6.58
N ARG A 15 -13.53 -16.27 5.82
CA ARG A 15 -14.36 -17.38 6.25
C ARG A 15 -13.61 -18.49 6.97
N ASN A 16 -12.35 -18.69 6.63
CA ASN A 16 -11.58 -19.83 7.09
C ASN A 16 -10.41 -19.35 7.95
N GLN A 17 -10.23 -20.00 9.11
CA GLN A 17 -9.15 -19.64 10.02
C GLN A 17 -7.77 -19.91 9.44
N ARG A 18 -7.65 -20.93 8.59
CA ARG A 18 -6.35 -21.37 8.06
C ARG A 18 -6.02 -20.85 6.68
N SER A 19 -6.93 -20.14 6.04
CA SER A 19 -6.66 -19.57 4.73
C SER A 19 -5.80 -18.33 4.86
N VAL A 20 -5.27 -17.87 3.73
CA VAL A 20 -4.53 -16.60 3.66
C VAL A 20 -5.29 -15.62 2.81
N LEU A 21 -5.04 -14.35 3.02
CA LEU A 21 -5.56 -13.29 2.18
C LEU A 21 -4.52 -12.95 1.12
N HIS A 22 -4.95 -12.96 -0.12
CA HIS A 22 -4.17 -12.47 -1.25
C HIS A 22 -4.67 -11.08 -1.57
N VAL A 23 -3.81 -10.08 -1.45
CA VAL A 23 -4.18 -8.70 -1.65
C VAL A 23 -3.40 -8.11 -2.80
N ILE A 24 -4.07 -7.32 -3.61
CA ILE A 24 -3.48 -6.69 -4.79
C ILE A 24 -3.96 -5.24 -4.83
N PHE A 25 -3.03 -4.32 -5.02
CA PHE A 25 -3.36 -2.96 -5.39
C PHE A 25 -2.79 -2.69 -6.78
N GLU A 26 -3.60 -2.11 -7.65
CA GLU A 26 -3.14 -1.62 -8.94
C GLU A 26 -3.60 -0.19 -9.11
N GLY A 27 -2.70 0.67 -9.55
CA GLY A 27 -3.04 2.05 -9.79
C GLY A 27 -1.80 2.88 -10.04
N SER A 28 -2.01 4.16 -10.29
CA SER A 28 -0.91 5.10 -10.41
C SER A 28 -0.66 5.77 -9.07
N MET A 29 0.61 5.84 -8.71
CA MET A 29 1.07 6.55 -7.52
C MET A 29 1.95 7.69 -7.94
N ARG A 30 2.02 8.75 -7.14
CA ARG A 30 2.85 9.89 -7.48
C ARG A 30 3.51 10.50 -6.26
N VAL A 31 4.71 11.00 -6.51
CA VAL A 31 5.47 11.81 -5.57
C VAL A 31 5.93 13.02 -6.35
N GLY A 32 5.80 14.21 -5.79
CA GLY A 32 6.17 15.41 -6.51
C GLY A 32 6.70 16.51 -5.64
N PHE A 33 7.30 17.49 -6.31
CA PHE A 33 7.78 18.73 -5.69
C PHE A 33 8.85 18.52 -4.63
N CYS A 34 9.71 17.50 -4.82
CA CYS A 34 10.80 17.26 -3.90
C CYS A 34 11.94 16.52 -4.59
N ASN A 35 13.16 16.77 -4.11
CA ASN A 35 14.36 16.15 -4.67
C ASN A 35 14.79 14.91 -3.92
N THR A 36 14.45 14.83 -2.65
CA THR A 36 14.97 13.77 -1.79
C THR A 36 13.89 13.07 -0.98
N CYS A 37 12.65 13.25 -1.34
CA CYS A 37 11.57 12.60 -0.63
C CYS A 37 11.41 11.13 -1.06
N CYS A 38 10.89 10.35 -0.15
CA CYS A 38 10.55 8.96 -0.40
C CYS A 38 9.23 8.68 0.29
N LYS A 39 8.29 8.11 -0.45
CA LYS A 39 6.99 7.69 0.10
C LYS A 39 6.87 6.19 0.01
N ARG A 40 6.31 5.61 1.06
CA ARG A 40 6.11 4.18 1.17
C ARG A 40 4.61 3.91 1.24
N TRP A 41 4.10 3.12 0.31
CA TRP A 41 2.73 2.59 0.35
C TRP A 41 2.80 1.17 0.86
N PHE A 42 1.90 0.82 1.76
CA PHE A 42 1.91 -0.53 2.34
C PHE A 42 0.52 -0.97 2.72
N PHE A 43 0.32 -2.29 2.70
CA PHE A 43 -0.91 -2.88 3.19
C PHE A 43 -0.85 -3.09 4.69
N ALA A 44 -1.96 -2.80 5.36
CA ALA A 44 -2.17 -3.13 6.75
C ALA A 44 -3.49 -3.87 6.89
N PHE A 45 -3.60 -4.66 7.93
CA PHE A 45 -4.77 -5.49 8.22
C PHE A 45 -5.21 -5.15 9.63
N ASP A 46 -6.37 -4.49 9.75
CA ASP A 46 -6.85 -3.95 11.02
C ASP A 46 -5.82 -3.03 11.68
N GLY A 47 -5.17 -2.21 10.87
CA GLY A 47 -4.20 -1.22 11.35
C GLY A 47 -2.78 -1.73 11.54
N THR A 48 -2.49 -2.99 11.26
CA THR A 48 -1.18 -3.59 11.50
C THR A 48 -0.67 -4.27 10.23
N GLU A 49 0.60 -4.06 9.88
CA GLU A 49 1.20 -4.75 8.74
C GLU A 49 1.27 -6.25 8.99
N CYS A 50 1.33 -7.01 7.92
CA CYS A 50 1.45 -8.46 8.01
C CYS A 50 2.74 -8.84 8.74
N GLN A 51 2.64 -9.71 9.73
CA GLN A 51 3.78 -10.02 10.61
C GLN A 51 4.92 -10.73 9.89
N ASN A 52 4.61 -11.55 8.89
CA ASN A 52 5.63 -12.39 8.25
C ASN A 52 6.31 -11.73 7.06
N SER A 53 5.68 -10.75 6.46
CA SER A 53 6.29 -10.02 5.36
C SER A 53 5.54 -8.72 5.12
N ASN A 54 6.30 -7.67 4.89
CA ASN A 54 5.70 -6.39 4.53
C ASN A 54 5.29 -6.42 3.06
N ILE A 55 4.09 -5.91 2.80
CA ILE A 55 3.59 -5.77 1.43
C ILE A 55 3.64 -4.29 1.13
N GLU A 56 4.67 -3.87 0.43
CA GLU A 56 4.96 -2.45 0.29
C GLU A 56 5.56 -2.09 -1.07
N ALA A 57 5.45 -0.81 -1.42
CA ALA A 57 6.12 -0.19 -2.56
C ALA A 57 6.63 1.18 -2.14
N ARG A 58 7.78 1.58 -2.68
CA ARG A 58 8.39 2.87 -2.37
C ARG A 58 8.63 3.66 -3.64
N LEU A 59 8.35 4.96 -3.58
CA LEU A 59 8.63 5.88 -4.66
C LEU A 59 9.51 7.00 -4.14
N ARG A 60 10.55 7.32 -4.90
CA ARG A 60 11.48 8.40 -4.57
C ARG A 60 11.32 9.54 -5.57
N GLY A 61 11.44 10.75 -5.08
CA GLY A 61 11.51 11.91 -5.94
C GLY A 61 12.84 11.95 -6.69
N SER A 62 12.80 12.48 -7.91
CA SER A 62 13.98 12.59 -8.75
C SER A 62 14.54 14.01 -8.69
N LYS A 63 15.87 14.14 -8.58
CA LYS A 63 16.54 15.43 -8.57
C LYS A 63 16.35 16.21 -9.85
N SER A 64 16.22 15.51 -10.95
CA SER A 64 16.10 16.15 -12.28
C SER A 64 14.67 16.50 -12.63
N PHE A 65 13.73 16.23 -11.76
CA PHE A 65 12.31 16.40 -12.06
C PHE A 65 11.68 17.38 -11.09
N SER A 66 11.26 18.52 -11.59
CA SER A 66 10.70 19.59 -10.77
C SER A 66 9.19 19.51 -10.58
N GLY A 67 8.54 18.54 -11.21
CA GLY A 67 7.10 18.34 -11.10
C GLY A 67 6.75 17.06 -10.38
N MET A 68 5.67 16.44 -10.79
CA MET A 68 5.22 15.17 -10.23
C MET A 68 5.69 14.01 -11.08
N GLU A 69 6.14 12.96 -10.41
CA GLU A 69 6.50 11.71 -11.05
C GLU A 69 5.37 10.72 -10.86
N TYR A 70 4.92 10.13 -11.95
CA TYR A 70 3.83 9.17 -11.96
C TYR A 70 4.37 7.79 -12.27
N ARG A 71 3.90 6.79 -11.53
CA ARG A 71 4.23 5.42 -11.81
C ARG A 71 3.01 4.53 -11.65
N HIS A 72 2.81 3.65 -12.60
CA HIS A 72 1.83 2.59 -12.44
C HIS A 72 2.46 1.53 -11.55
N VAL A 73 1.77 1.19 -10.47
CA VAL A 73 2.29 0.26 -9.47
C VAL A 73 1.31 -0.87 -9.26
N ARG A 74 1.83 -2.09 -9.22
CA ARG A 74 1.10 -3.25 -8.76
C ARG A 74 1.76 -3.73 -7.48
N LEU A 75 1.00 -3.69 -6.40
CA LEU A 75 1.48 -4.09 -5.08
C LEU A 75 0.70 -5.32 -4.67
N GLU A 76 1.40 -6.42 -4.40
CA GLU A 76 0.76 -7.72 -4.22
C GLU A 76 1.45 -8.51 -3.13
N GLY A 77 0.67 -9.27 -2.37
CA GLY A 77 1.22 -10.15 -1.36
C GLY A 77 0.16 -11.02 -0.70
N TYR A 78 0.63 -11.87 0.19
CA TYR A 78 -0.21 -12.81 0.93
C TYR A 78 -0.03 -12.58 2.41
N CYS A 79 -1.11 -12.65 3.17
CA CYS A 79 -1.05 -12.50 4.61
C CYS A 79 -2.00 -13.48 5.30
N ALA A 80 -1.48 -14.23 6.24
CA ALA A 80 -2.30 -15.07 7.10
C ALA A 80 -3.04 -14.18 8.10
N HIS A 81 -4.30 -14.45 8.30
CA HIS A 81 -5.15 -13.69 9.21
C HIS A 81 -6.23 -14.60 9.77
N SER A 82 -6.71 -14.31 10.96
CA SER A 82 -7.79 -15.09 11.56
C SER A 82 -9.11 -14.87 10.80
N ALA A 83 -10.04 -15.81 10.95
CA ALA A 83 -11.35 -15.67 10.34
C ALA A 83 -12.11 -14.50 10.97
N GLY A 84 -13.05 -13.95 10.23
CA GLY A 84 -13.85 -12.82 10.65
C GLY A 84 -13.67 -11.62 9.73
N GLN A 85 -14.29 -10.52 10.09
CA GLN A 85 -14.16 -9.29 9.32
C GLN A 85 -12.77 -8.69 9.50
N VAL A 86 -12.14 -8.33 8.40
CA VAL A 86 -10.84 -7.69 8.42
C VAL A 86 -10.90 -6.43 7.56
N SER A 87 -10.30 -5.37 8.04
CA SER A 87 -10.11 -4.15 7.25
C SER A 87 -8.77 -4.25 6.54
N VAL A 88 -8.81 -4.37 5.22
CA VAL A 88 -7.61 -4.39 4.39
C VAL A 88 -7.37 -2.95 3.95
N GLU A 89 -6.23 -2.39 4.33
CA GLU A 89 -5.97 -0.97 4.23
C GLU A 89 -4.70 -0.71 3.45
N LEU A 90 -4.74 0.31 2.60
CA LEU A 90 -3.55 0.81 1.94
C LEU A 90 -3.19 2.14 2.57
N TRP A 91 -2.01 2.19 3.18
CA TRP A 91 -1.50 3.37 3.86
C TRP A 91 -0.30 3.94 3.12
N VAL A 92 -0.01 5.19 3.39
CA VAL A 92 1.18 5.85 2.86
C VAL A 92 1.88 6.63 3.96
N GLU A 93 3.20 6.57 3.97
CA GLU A 93 4.03 7.29 4.93
C GLU A 93 5.36 7.69 4.30
N ASP A 94 6.11 8.52 4.99
CA ASP A 94 7.48 8.81 4.59
C ASP A 94 8.36 7.60 4.85
N CYS A 95 9.32 7.33 3.96
CA CYS A 95 10.30 6.28 4.19
C CYS A 95 11.16 6.64 5.40
N THR A 96 11.57 5.62 6.16
CA THR A 96 12.41 5.82 7.33
C THR A 96 13.71 6.54 6.95
N GLY A 97 14.07 7.56 7.70
CA GLY A 97 15.30 8.30 7.47
C GLY A 97 15.24 9.34 6.39
N HIS A 98 14.10 9.49 5.73
CA HIS A 98 13.94 10.50 4.70
C HIS A 98 13.29 11.75 5.25
N ARG A 99 13.69 12.86 4.65
CA ARG A 99 13.15 14.16 4.99
C ARG A 99 11.69 14.23 4.65
N ARG A 100 10.91 14.74 5.58
CA ARG A 100 9.53 15.07 5.29
C ARG A 100 9.52 16.23 4.32
N ALA A 101 8.98 16.03 3.15
CA ALA A 101 8.92 17.04 2.11
C ALA A 101 7.48 17.37 1.76
N SER A 102 7.32 18.37 0.91
CA SER A 102 6.01 18.79 0.43
C SER A 102 5.45 17.84 -0.63
N ALA A 103 5.98 16.64 -0.75
CA ALA A 103 5.48 15.66 -1.69
C ALA A 103 4.02 15.31 -1.40
N ILE A 104 3.28 15.05 -2.46
CA ILE A 104 1.88 14.68 -2.35
C ILE A 104 1.76 13.17 -2.49
N PRO A 105 1.57 12.45 -1.38
CA PRO A 105 1.56 10.99 -1.40
C PRO A 105 0.15 10.47 -1.63
N PHE A 106 -0.32 10.48 -2.86
CA PHE A 106 -1.64 9.96 -3.13
C PHE A 106 -1.69 9.25 -4.48
N THR A 107 -2.70 8.40 -4.64
CA THR A 107 -2.96 7.71 -5.88
C THR A 107 -3.74 8.61 -6.81
N LEU A 108 -3.53 8.44 -8.10
CA LEU A 108 -4.23 9.24 -9.10
C LEU A 108 -5.67 8.79 -9.25
N VAL A 109 -6.55 9.79 -9.33
CA VAL A 109 -7.99 9.54 -9.38
C VAL A 109 -8.42 9.03 -10.75
N ASN A 110 -7.77 9.47 -11.81
CA ASN A 110 -8.21 9.15 -13.17
C ASN A 110 -7.71 7.81 -13.72
N VAL A 111 -7.15 6.95 -12.87
CA VAL A 111 -6.63 5.65 -13.28
C VAL A 111 -7.31 4.52 -12.52
N ASN A 112 -8.47 4.73 -11.97
CA ASN A 112 -9.25 3.70 -11.26
C ASN A 112 -8.41 2.83 -10.33
N PRO A 113 -7.82 3.40 -9.28
CA PRO A 113 -7.06 2.61 -8.31
C PRO A 113 -7.97 1.59 -7.66
N ARG A 114 -7.46 0.39 -7.47
CA ARG A 114 -8.30 -0.73 -7.02
C ARG A 114 -7.54 -1.64 -6.08
N ILE A 115 -8.23 -2.02 -5.00
CA ILE A 115 -7.77 -3.09 -4.11
C ILE A 115 -8.60 -4.32 -4.43
N THR A 116 -7.92 -5.44 -4.64
CA THR A 116 -8.55 -6.75 -4.80
C THR A 116 -8.13 -7.61 -3.62
N VAL A 117 -9.10 -8.28 -3.00
CA VAL A 117 -8.85 -9.18 -1.88
C VAL A 117 -9.47 -10.53 -2.20
N GLU A 118 -8.67 -11.58 -2.06
CA GLU A 118 -9.15 -12.95 -2.23
C GLU A 118 -8.73 -13.78 -1.03
N GLU A 119 -9.60 -14.69 -0.64
CA GLU A 119 -9.25 -15.68 0.38
C GLU A 119 -8.81 -16.95 -0.33
N MET A 120 -7.62 -17.45 0.00
CA MET A 120 -7.04 -18.61 -0.66
C MET A 120 -6.62 -19.65 0.35
N THR A 121 -6.86 -20.93 0.02
CA THR A 121 -6.32 -22.01 0.83
C THR A 121 -4.84 -22.18 0.55
N ILE A 122 -4.11 -22.79 1.48
CA ILE A 122 -2.67 -22.97 1.33
C ILE A 122 -2.34 -23.79 0.08
N THR A 123 -3.20 -24.70 -0.31
CA THR A 123 -2.96 -25.55 -1.48
C THR A 123 -3.11 -24.80 -2.81
N GLU A 124 -3.68 -23.60 -2.80
CA GLU A 124 -3.88 -22.80 -3.99
C GLU A 124 -2.75 -21.81 -4.28
N ILE A 125 -1.83 -21.70 -3.36
CA ILE A 125 -0.74 -20.74 -3.45
C ILE A 125 0.46 -21.33 -4.20
#